data_793f4b75678a946831a58f4dbe1bf035
#
_entry.id   793f4b75678a946831a58f4dbe1bf035
#
_cell.length_a   1.000
_cell.length_b   1.000
_cell.length_c   1.000
_cell.angle_alpha   90.00
_cell.angle_beta   90.00
_cell.angle_gamma   90.00
#
_symmetry.space_group_name_H-M   'P 1'
#
loop_
_entity.id
_entity.type
_entity.pdbx_description
1 polymer ?
#
loop_
_entity_poly.entity_id
_entity_poly.type
_entity_poly.pdbx_seq_one_letter_code
_entity_poly.pdbx_strand_id
1 'polypeptide(L)'
;MVGFLFKRFRKSKTENRVIDPYQRQLNGFHNLQQDRKATLGPRVSISQIEDEVKENLKAFQSYIEGIKETSLKLEELRKMLRSGEISENVYKLISDKLGEQLSVSLEEIFKLREALELAQAKGKLELAGEKMAAGESERGASRGAKSKETYVADLQEQKIARALTRSSVYYPSVYRWEEIVSKIDAAISSMTIEEEASIIEQYLSLINERISPESGSEKVERGKALCRQRLNSISEKWASIRREKIEKLMNIEIRSSQTKNEIEELELRFAVGELDQRSYEYKMNALQVRLKEVETEISNIRDTMDEVDTRIFRCSELLREDS
;
A
#
# COMPACT_ATOMS: atom_id res chain seq x y z
N MET A 1 -61.86 6.48 68.16
CA MET A 1 -61.05 7.73 68.21
C MET A 1 -59.87 7.55 67.23
N VAL A 2 -59.93 8.27 66.07
CA VAL A 2 -58.99 8.10 64.99
C VAL A 2 -58.14 9.36 64.98
N GLY A 3 -56.81 9.20 65.24
CA GLY A 3 -55.86 10.30 65.19
C GLY A 3 -55.19 10.40 63.85
N PHE A 4 -55.42 11.45 63.07
CA PHE A 4 -54.79 11.77 61.82
C PHE A 4 -53.42 12.42 62.03
N LEU A 5 -52.33 11.76 61.59
CA LEU A 5 -51.00 12.30 61.54
C LEU A 5 -50.72 12.94 60.13
N PHE A 6 -50.72 14.27 60.07
CA PHE A 6 -50.31 15.02 58.94
C PHE A 6 -48.78 14.97 58.79
N LYS A 7 -48.26 14.23 57.80
CA LYS A 7 -46.86 14.32 57.29
C LYS A 7 -46.73 15.52 56.38
N ARG A 8 -46.01 16.55 56.80
CA ARG A 8 -45.60 17.68 55.95
C ARG A 8 -44.61 17.19 54.84
N PHE A 9 -45.05 17.21 53.61
CA PHE A 9 -44.16 17.09 52.45
C PHE A 9 -43.37 18.41 52.29
N ARG A 10 -42.05 18.38 52.51
CA ARG A 10 -41.13 19.42 52.02
C ARG A 10 -40.94 19.23 50.54
N LYS A 11 -41.44 20.19 49.72
CA LYS A 11 -41.08 20.32 48.31
C LYS A 11 -39.61 20.74 48.20
N SER A 12 -38.74 19.84 47.75
CA SER A 12 -37.40 20.20 47.29
C SER A 12 -37.53 20.91 45.96
N LYS A 13 -37.12 22.18 45.92
CA LYS A 13 -37.01 23.00 44.73
C LYS A 13 -35.80 22.48 43.95
N THR A 14 -35.99 21.58 43.00
CA THR A 14 -34.97 21.26 41.98
C THR A 14 -34.91 22.43 41.02
N GLU A 15 -33.91 23.29 41.17
CA GLU A 15 -33.52 24.25 40.14
C GLU A 15 -33.05 23.47 38.92
N ASN A 16 -33.92 23.39 37.87
CA ASN A 16 -33.52 22.99 36.54
C ASN A 16 -32.60 24.10 35.98
N ARG A 17 -31.27 23.97 36.22
CA ARG A 17 -30.28 24.71 35.44
C ARG A 17 -30.36 24.21 34.00
N VAL A 18 -30.96 25.00 33.12
CA VAL A 18 -30.87 24.84 31.68
C VAL A 18 -29.39 24.98 31.30
N ILE A 19 -28.71 23.87 31.15
CA ILE A 19 -27.32 23.85 30.69
C ILE A 19 -27.36 24.17 29.21
N ASP A 20 -26.74 25.32 28.84
CA ASP A 20 -26.55 25.79 27.46
C ASP A 20 -26.01 24.67 26.58
N PRO A 21 -26.65 24.37 25.43
CA PRO A 21 -26.20 23.32 24.51
C PRO A 21 -24.76 23.51 24.06
N TYR A 22 -24.21 24.71 24.06
CA TYR A 22 -22.81 25.00 23.78
C TYR A 22 -21.86 24.49 24.86
N GLN A 23 -22.25 24.50 26.14
CA GLN A 23 -21.45 23.94 27.23
C GLN A 23 -21.41 22.40 27.21
N ARG A 24 -22.44 21.73 26.70
CA ARG A 24 -22.42 20.28 26.48
C ARG A 24 -21.41 19.86 25.39
N GLN A 25 -21.25 20.65 24.33
CA GLN A 25 -20.25 20.38 23.31
C GLN A 25 -18.83 20.57 23.83
N LEU A 26 -18.56 21.64 24.61
CA LEU A 26 -17.24 21.88 25.18
C LEU A 26 -16.82 20.81 26.19
N ASN A 27 -17.73 20.31 27.02
CA ASN A 27 -17.46 19.22 27.97
C ASN A 27 -17.27 17.86 27.25
N GLY A 28 -17.95 17.64 26.12
CA GLY A 28 -17.71 16.48 25.24
C GLY A 28 -16.32 16.46 24.63
N PHE A 29 -15.81 17.61 24.22
CA PHE A 29 -14.44 17.73 23.68
C PHE A 29 -13.35 17.55 24.75
N HIS A 30 -13.60 17.98 25.99
CA HIS A 30 -12.65 17.79 27.10
C HIS A 30 -12.55 16.31 27.54
N ASN A 31 -13.65 15.58 27.56
CA ASN A 31 -13.65 14.15 27.84
C ASN A 31 -12.99 13.35 26.71
N LEU A 32 -13.19 13.71 25.44
CA LEU A 32 -12.48 13.08 24.30
C LEU A 32 -10.97 13.29 24.34
N GLN A 33 -10.48 14.40 24.93
CA GLN A 33 -9.03 14.61 25.11
C GLN A 33 -8.46 13.82 26.31
N GLN A 34 -9.23 13.59 27.35
CA GLN A 34 -8.81 12.75 28.49
C GLN A 34 -8.82 11.27 28.13
N ASP A 35 -9.83 10.78 27.39
CA ASP A 35 -9.88 9.40 26.92
C ASP A 35 -8.75 9.09 25.90
N ARG A 36 -8.31 10.07 25.09
CA ARG A 36 -7.14 9.89 24.22
C ARG A 36 -5.82 9.68 24.95
N LYS A 37 -5.67 10.17 26.18
CA LYS A 37 -4.48 9.91 27.00
C LYS A 37 -4.51 8.55 27.70
N ALA A 38 -5.69 7.96 27.90
CA ALA A 38 -5.85 6.66 28.53
C ALA A 38 -5.74 5.47 27.58
N THR A 39 -5.89 5.67 26.25
CA THR A 39 -5.84 4.61 25.25
C THR A 39 -4.48 4.45 24.54
N LEU A 40 -3.50 5.30 24.87
CA LEU A 40 -2.12 5.06 24.46
C LEU A 40 -1.54 3.97 25.37
N GLY A 41 -1.63 2.72 24.91
CA GLY A 41 -0.87 1.60 25.48
C GLY A 41 0.61 1.95 25.66
N PRO A 42 1.41 1.14 26.36
CA PRO A 42 2.80 1.44 26.64
C PRO A 42 3.51 1.79 25.32
N ARG A 43 4.08 3.00 25.25
CA ARG A 43 4.85 3.46 24.08
C ARG A 43 5.96 2.45 23.84
N VAL A 44 5.81 1.65 22.80
CA VAL A 44 6.85 0.73 22.36
C VAL A 44 8.05 1.58 21.93
N SER A 45 9.24 1.26 22.45
CA SER A 45 10.42 2.04 22.09
C SER A 45 10.74 1.88 20.60
N ILE A 46 11.15 2.96 19.95
CA ILE A 46 11.54 2.94 18.52
C ILE A 46 12.56 1.84 18.26
N SER A 47 13.53 1.64 19.16
CA SER A 47 14.56 0.61 19.03
C SER A 47 14.00 -0.80 19.01
N GLN A 48 12.97 -1.11 19.78
CA GLN A 48 12.34 -2.43 19.76
C GLN A 48 11.64 -2.72 18.43
N ILE A 49 10.93 -1.72 17.90
CA ILE A 49 10.30 -1.85 16.57
C ILE A 49 11.36 -1.98 15.48
N GLU A 50 12.45 -1.22 15.58
CA GLU A 50 13.56 -1.27 14.62
C GLU A 50 14.23 -2.65 14.57
N ASP A 51 14.49 -3.25 15.72
CA ASP A 51 15.11 -4.58 15.81
C ASP A 51 14.15 -5.66 15.28
N GLU A 52 12.86 -5.63 15.67
CA GLU A 52 11.84 -6.54 15.17
C GLU A 52 11.66 -6.43 13.65
N VAL A 53 11.60 -5.20 13.14
CA VAL A 53 11.50 -4.95 11.68
C VAL A 53 12.72 -5.47 10.95
N LYS A 54 13.92 -5.26 11.48
CA LYS A 54 15.17 -5.72 10.86
C LYS A 54 15.22 -7.25 10.74
N GLU A 55 14.81 -7.96 11.78
CA GLU A 55 14.73 -9.43 11.75
C GLU A 55 13.68 -9.91 10.74
N ASN A 56 12.48 -9.31 10.77
CA ASN A 56 11.40 -9.64 9.85
C ASN A 56 11.78 -9.35 8.39
N LEU A 57 12.48 -8.25 8.11
CA LEU A 57 12.96 -7.91 6.76
C LEU A 57 13.97 -8.95 6.25
N LYS A 58 14.91 -9.36 7.08
CA LYS A 58 15.90 -10.38 6.71
C LYS A 58 15.23 -11.72 6.42
N ALA A 59 14.32 -12.14 7.30
CA ALA A 59 13.57 -13.38 7.11
C ALA A 59 12.70 -13.32 5.84
N PHE A 60 12.00 -12.22 5.61
CA PHE A 60 11.17 -12.00 4.44
C PHE A 60 11.95 -12.11 3.12
N GLN A 61 13.11 -11.47 3.03
CA GLN A 61 14.00 -11.57 1.87
C GLN A 61 14.46 -13.01 1.64
N SER A 62 14.88 -13.71 2.69
CA SER A 62 15.32 -15.11 2.60
C SER A 62 14.20 -16.04 2.09
N TYR A 63 12.94 -15.83 2.55
CA TYR A 63 11.81 -16.63 2.06
C TYR A 63 11.44 -16.30 0.61
N ILE A 64 11.51 -15.03 0.19
CA ILE A 64 11.32 -14.66 -1.23
C ILE A 64 12.32 -15.37 -2.12
N GLU A 65 13.61 -15.36 -1.75
CA GLU A 65 14.66 -16.04 -2.52
C GLU A 65 14.40 -17.55 -2.57
N GLY A 66 14.05 -18.18 -1.44
CA GLY A 66 13.73 -19.59 -1.36
C GLY A 66 12.49 -19.98 -2.21
N ILE A 67 11.46 -19.13 -2.24
CA ILE A 67 10.28 -19.36 -3.08
C ILE A 67 10.65 -19.25 -4.56
N LYS A 68 11.41 -18.21 -4.97
CA LYS A 68 11.87 -18.05 -6.35
C LYS A 68 12.70 -19.26 -6.81
N GLU A 69 13.62 -19.72 -5.98
CA GLU A 69 14.43 -20.91 -6.26
C GLU A 69 13.57 -22.18 -6.40
N THR A 70 12.61 -22.37 -5.50
CA THR A 70 11.70 -23.52 -5.55
C THR A 70 10.81 -23.49 -6.79
N SER A 71 10.31 -22.31 -7.16
CA SER A 71 9.54 -22.09 -8.39
C SER A 71 10.33 -22.44 -9.64
N LEU A 72 11.59 -21.99 -9.75
CA LEU A 72 12.47 -22.34 -10.87
C LEU A 72 12.73 -23.85 -10.95
N LYS A 73 12.98 -24.51 -9.81
CA LYS A 73 13.17 -25.97 -9.75
C LYS A 73 11.93 -26.72 -10.22
N LEU A 74 10.73 -26.24 -9.91
CA LEU A 74 9.47 -26.83 -10.37
C LEU A 74 9.29 -26.68 -11.89
N GLU A 75 9.63 -25.52 -12.44
CA GLU A 75 9.60 -25.31 -13.89
C GLU A 75 10.60 -26.23 -14.63
N GLU A 76 11.80 -26.35 -14.10
CA GLU A 76 12.85 -27.20 -14.63
C GLU A 76 12.43 -28.68 -14.60
N LEU A 77 11.85 -29.12 -13.47
CA LEU A 77 11.31 -30.45 -13.31
C LEU A 77 10.18 -30.75 -14.31
N ARG A 78 9.29 -29.79 -14.59
CA ARG A 78 8.25 -29.92 -15.63
C ARG A 78 8.86 -30.04 -17.04
N LYS A 79 9.95 -29.31 -17.33
CA LYS A 79 10.67 -29.44 -18.61
C LYS A 79 11.28 -30.82 -18.76
N MET A 80 11.95 -31.35 -17.72
CA MET A 80 12.54 -32.68 -17.71
C MET A 80 11.49 -33.82 -17.87
N LEU A 81 10.30 -33.62 -17.32
CA LEU A 81 9.21 -34.56 -17.55
C LEU A 81 8.73 -34.52 -19.01
N ARG A 82 8.57 -33.33 -19.60
CA ARG A 82 8.14 -33.18 -20.98
C ARG A 82 9.17 -33.66 -21.99
N SER A 83 10.46 -33.55 -21.69
CA SER A 83 11.55 -34.09 -22.52
C SER A 83 11.73 -35.61 -22.36
N GLY A 84 11.09 -36.25 -21.38
CA GLY A 84 11.22 -37.66 -21.08
C GLY A 84 12.51 -38.01 -20.33
N GLU A 85 13.24 -37.05 -19.80
CA GLU A 85 14.47 -37.27 -19.03
C GLU A 85 14.19 -37.87 -17.67
N ILE A 86 13.00 -37.64 -17.12
CA ILE A 86 12.56 -38.23 -15.85
C ILE A 86 11.22 -38.95 -16.03
N SER A 87 11.02 -39.98 -15.22
CA SER A 87 9.74 -40.71 -15.18
C SER A 87 8.70 -39.93 -14.36
N GLU A 88 7.42 -40.19 -14.61
CA GLU A 88 6.30 -39.61 -13.87
C GLU A 88 6.39 -39.87 -12.36
N ASN A 89 6.86 -41.04 -11.93
CA ASN A 89 7.04 -41.38 -10.53
C ASN A 89 8.11 -40.52 -9.87
N VAL A 90 9.23 -40.26 -10.56
CA VAL A 90 10.30 -39.38 -10.07
C VAL A 90 9.80 -37.94 -10.01
N TYR A 91 9.07 -37.52 -11.05
CA TYR A 91 8.42 -36.17 -11.06
C TYR A 91 7.51 -36.01 -9.85
N LYS A 92 6.59 -36.94 -9.59
CA LYS A 92 5.68 -36.91 -8.43
C LYS A 92 6.45 -36.78 -7.12
N LEU A 93 7.44 -37.66 -6.88
CA LEU A 93 8.22 -37.65 -5.64
C LEU A 93 8.93 -36.30 -5.37
N ILE A 94 9.58 -35.75 -6.39
CA ILE A 94 10.33 -34.47 -6.25
C ILE A 94 9.35 -33.32 -6.12
N SER A 95 8.29 -33.28 -6.94
CA SER A 95 7.29 -32.23 -6.90
C SER A 95 6.54 -32.20 -5.57
N ASP A 96 6.30 -33.37 -4.93
CA ASP A 96 5.71 -33.45 -3.59
C ASP A 96 6.58 -32.78 -2.54
N LYS A 97 7.87 -33.07 -2.55
CA LYS A 97 8.80 -32.47 -1.61
C LYS A 97 8.93 -30.95 -1.81
N LEU A 98 9.04 -30.50 -3.07
CA LEU A 98 9.12 -29.06 -3.40
C LEU A 98 7.82 -28.32 -3.03
N GLY A 99 6.66 -28.96 -3.22
CA GLY A 99 5.38 -28.39 -2.84
C GLY A 99 5.19 -28.27 -1.33
N GLU A 100 5.69 -29.24 -0.53
CA GLU A 100 5.71 -29.07 0.93
C GLU A 100 6.61 -27.90 1.35
N GLN A 101 7.78 -27.76 0.74
CA GLN A 101 8.68 -26.64 1.00
C GLN A 101 8.02 -25.30 0.61
N LEU A 102 7.36 -25.25 -0.54
CA LEU A 102 6.64 -24.06 -1.00
C LEU A 102 5.50 -23.69 -0.06
N SER A 103 4.74 -24.69 0.44
CA SER A 103 3.65 -24.48 1.40
C SER A 103 4.14 -23.80 2.69
N VAL A 104 5.22 -24.33 3.27
CA VAL A 104 5.81 -23.77 4.50
C VAL A 104 6.35 -22.36 4.24
N SER A 105 7.04 -22.17 3.12
CA SER A 105 7.59 -20.86 2.77
C SER A 105 6.52 -19.81 2.52
N LEU A 106 5.39 -20.19 1.88
CA LEU A 106 4.24 -19.29 1.68
C LEU A 106 3.56 -18.92 2.99
N GLU A 107 3.36 -19.87 3.90
CA GLU A 107 2.79 -19.58 5.22
C GLU A 107 3.64 -18.56 5.97
N GLU A 108 4.94 -18.76 6.00
CA GLU A 108 5.85 -17.85 6.70
C GLU A 108 5.96 -16.48 6.01
N ILE A 109 6.01 -16.41 4.69
CA ILE A 109 6.10 -15.13 3.99
C ILE A 109 4.82 -14.30 4.16
N PHE A 110 3.64 -14.94 4.22
CA PHE A 110 2.40 -14.22 4.45
C PHE A 110 2.31 -13.66 5.88
N LYS A 111 2.75 -14.44 6.89
CA LYS A 111 2.85 -13.98 8.28
C LYS A 111 3.82 -12.80 8.42
N LEU A 112 5.01 -12.91 7.82
CA LEU A 112 6.02 -11.86 7.86
C LEU A 112 5.54 -10.60 7.15
N ARG A 113 4.85 -10.74 6.02
CA ARG A 113 4.29 -9.59 5.30
C ARG A 113 3.22 -8.89 6.11
N GLU A 114 2.32 -9.63 6.76
CA GLU A 114 1.31 -9.04 7.64
C GLU A 114 1.97 -8.31 8.83
N ALA A 115 2.99 -8.91 9.44
CA ALA A 115 3.76 -8.26 10.50
C ALA A 115 4.46 -6.96 10.03
N LEU A 116 5.05 -6.96 8.84
CA LEU A 116 5.68 -5.80 8.24
C LEU A 116 4.65 -4.71 7.88
N GLU A 117 3.49 -5.07 7.32
CA GLU A 117 2.40 -4.14 7.01
C GLU A 117 1.85 -3.50 8.30
N LEU A 118 1.74 -4.28 9.39
CA LEU A 118 1.33 -3.76 10.70
C LEU A 118 2.39 -2.82 11.29
N ALA A 119 3.67 -3.18 11.21
CA ALA A 119 4.77 -2.33 11.66
C ALA A 119 4.84 -1.02 10.85
N GLN A 120 4.60 -1.08 9.53
CA GLN A 120 4.50 0.08 8.65
C GLN A 120 3.36 1.01 9.08
N ALA A 121 2.17 0.46 9.32
CA ALA A 121 1.01 1.24 9.77
C ALA A 121 1.28 1.93 11.12
N LYS A 122 1.90 1.23 12.06
CA LYS A 122 2.33 1.80 13.34
C LYS A 122 3.36 2.91 13.13
N GLY A 123 4.38 2.68 12.31
CA GLY A 123 5.40 3.68 11.98
C GLY A 123 4.83 4.95 11.33
N LYS A 124 3.90 4.80 10.39
CA LYS A 124 3.20 5.94 9.76
C LYS A 124 2.35 6.73 10.77
N LEU A 125 1.72 6.04 11.72
CA LEU A 125 0.92 6.68 12.78
C LEU A 125 1.80 7.49 13.75
N GLU A 126 2.90 6.91 14.22
CA GLU A 126 3.85 7.60 15.10
C GLU A 126 4.51 8.79 14.41
N LEU A 127 4.90 8.63 13.14
CA LEU A 127 5.43 9.70 12.30
C LEU A 127 4.44 10.87 12.14
N ALA A 128 3.16 10.57 11.90
CA ALA A 128 2.11 11.59 11.83
C ALA A 128 1.92 12.30 13.17
N GLY A 129 1.94 11.56 14.28
CA GLY A 129 1.85 12.10 15.64
C GLY A 129 3.00 13.05 15.98
N GLU A 130 4.24 12.67 15.66
CA GLU A 130 5.43 13.52 15.87
C GLU A 130 5.42 14.77 14.99
N LYS A 131 5.02 14.65 13.72
CA LYS A 131 4.87 15.82 12.82
C LYS A 131 3.80 16.80 13.31
N MET A 132 2.69 16.31 13.87
CA MET A 132 1.65 17.17 14.48
C MET A 132 2.18 17.86 15.74
N ALA A 133 2.86 17.15 16.62
CA ALA A 133 3.44 17.71 17.85
C ALA A 133 4.48 18.79 17.55
N ALA A 134 5.31 18.58 16.52
CA ALA A 134 6.27 19.57 16.02
C ALA A 134 5.57 20.85 15.50
N GLY A 135 4.50 20.69 14.71
CA GLY A 135 3.74 21.83 14.18
C GLY A 135 2.98 22.64 15.24
N GLU A 136 2.52 22.00 16.33
CA GLU A 136 1.91 22.69 17.47
C GLU A 136 2.94 23.47 18.29
N SER A 137 4.16 22.95 18.46
CA SER A 137 5.25 23.64 19.13
C SER A 137 5.63 24.95 18.42
N GLU A 138 5.66 24.94 17.07
CA GLU A 138 5.90 26.15 16.28
C GLU A 138 4.77 27.20 16.41
N ARG A 139 3.53 26.77 16.46
CA ARG A 139 2.36 27.66 16.65
C ARG A 139 2.31 28.25 18.07
N GLY A 140 2.75 27.50 19.07
CA GLY A 140 2.86 27.97 20.46
C GLY A 140 3.92 29.04 20.63
N ALA A 141 5.08 28.86 20.01
CA ALA A 141 6.19 29.83 20.05
C ALA A 141 5.85 31.18 19.36
N SER A 142 5.00 31.16 18.32
CA SER A 142 4.59 32.39 17.62
C SER A 142 3.51 33.20 18.38
N ARG A 143 2.80 32.62 19.34
CA ARG A 143 1.79 33.32 20.15
C ARG A 143 2.38 34.08 21.35
N GLY A 144 3.59 33.75 21.78
CA GLY A 144 4.26 34.44 22.92
C GLY A 144 4.98 35.73 22.59
N ALA A 145 5.14 36.09 21.31
CA ALA A 145 5.91 37.25 20.86
C ALA A 145 5.03 38.38 20.33
N LYS A 146 4.06 38.85 21.13
CA LYS A 146 3.39 40.13 20.90
C LYS A 146 3.84 41.12 21.97
N SER A 147 4.95 41.84 21.73
CA SER A 147 5.18 43.18 22.27
C SER A 147 6.07 43.98 21.35
N LYS A 148 5.44 45.01 20.79
CA LYS A 148 5.93 46.34 20.41
C LYS A 148 7.12 46.49 19.47
N GLU A 149 6.74 47.03 18.29
CA GLU A 149 7.41 48.10 17.53
C GLU A 149 8.94 48.25 17.65
N THR A 150 9.66 47.91 16.57
CA THR A 150 10.68 48.82 16.01
C THR A 150 11.25 48.23 14.68
N TYR A 151 11.28 49.11 13.67
CA TYR A 151 12.10 49.17 12.45
C TYR A 151 11.92 48.18 11.28
N VAL A 152 11.52 48.76 10.16
CA VAL A 152 11.13 48.16 8.87
C VAL A 152 12.30 47.66 8.01
N ALA A 153 13.55 47.90 8.37
CA ALA A 153 14.71 47.50 7.55
C ALA A 153 15.23 46.08 7.81
N ASP A 154 14.91 45.49 8.97
CA ASP A 154 15.41 44.20 9.42
C ASP A 154 14.51 43.01 8.99
N LEU A 155 13.39 43.29 8.35
CA LEU A 155 12.35 42.27 8.06
C LEU A 155 12.70 41.32 6.92
N GLN A 156 13.57 41.71 5.99
CA GLN A 156 13.96 40.83 4.89
C GLN A 156 15.10 39.88 5.29
N GLU A 157 16.11 40.37 6.01
CA GLU A 157 17.15 39.49 6.53
C GLU A 157 16.63 38.55 7.61
N GLN A 158 15.72 38.99 8.48
CA GLN A 158 15.05 38.11 9.44
C GLN A 158 14.11 37.09 8.78
N LYS A 159 13.46 37.42 7.66
CA LYS A 159 12.68 36.42 6.88
C LYS A 159 13.56 35.37 6.23
N ILE A 160 14.72 35.75 5.70
CA ILE A 160 15.69 34.82 5.11
C ILE A 160 16.37 33.99 6.20
N ALA A 161 16.78 34.60 7.32
CA ALA A 161 17.32 33.89 8.47
C ALA A 161 16.27 32.94 9.10
N ARG A 162 15.01 33.36 9.22
CA ARG A 162 13.90 32.49 9.67
C ARG A 162 13.54 31.41 8.67
N ALA A 163 13.69 31.62 7.36
CA ALA A 163 13.52 30.58 6.35
C ALA A 163 14.68 29.56 6.39
N LEU A 164 15.89 29.99 6.64
CA LEU A 164 17.07 29.13 6.79
C LEU A 164 17.11 28.39 8.13
N THR A 165 16.62 29.00 9.22
CA THR A 165 16.46 28.32 10.52
C THR A 165 15.21 27.43 10.59
N ARG A 166 14.16 27.67 9.79
CA ARG A 166 12.98 26.80 9.66
C ARG A 166 13.29 25.45 9.00
N SER A 167 14.39 25.33 8.27
CA SER A 167 14.75 24.07 7.61
C SER A 167 15.52 23.10 8.48
N SER A 168 15.76 23.36 9.77
CA SER A 168 16.67 22.54 10.59
C SER A 168 16.29 22.42 12.06
N VAL A 169 15.02 22.26 12.40
CA VAL A 169 14.72 21.57 13.65
C VAL A 169 14.88 20.07 13.37
N TYR A 170 16.10 19.57 13.59
CA TYR A 170 16.45 18.17 13.45
C TYR A 170 15.71 17.38 14.53
N TYR A 171 14.62 16.68 14.15
CA TYR A 171 13.94 15.70 14.99
C TYR A 171 14.49 14.31 14.64
N PRO A 172 15.46 13.78 15.39
CA PRO A 172 16.10 12.50 15.08
C PRO A 172 15.11 11.33 15.07
N SER A 173 14.03 11.41 15.82
CA SER A 173 12.97 10.40 15.85
C SER A 173 12.16 10.35 14.55
N VAL A 174 11.83 11.50 13.97
CA VAL A 174 11.10 11.60 12.68
C VAL A 174 11.89 10.93 11.56
N TYR A 175 13.19 11.21 11.46
CA TYR A 175 14.05 10.59 10.44
C TYR A 175 14.18 9.08 10.62
N ARG A 176 14.25 8.59 11.87
CA ARG A 176 14.29 7.15 12.13
C ARG A 176 13.00 6.46 11.71
N TRP A 177 11.85 7.05 11.99
CA TRP A 177 10.56 6.51 11.52
C TRP A 177 10.44 6.53 10.01
N GLU A 178 10.86 7.61 9.34
CA GLU A 178 10.87 7.68 7.88
C GLU A 178 11.77 6.60 7.27
N GLU A 179 12.94 6.37 7.83
CA GLU A 179 13.87 5.33 7.39
C GLU A 179 13.28 3.92 7.58
N ILE A 180 12.69 3.62 8.75
CA ILE A 180 12.04 2.33 9.02
C ILE A 180 10.90 2.09 8.03
N VAL A 181 10.00 3.06 7.87
CA VAL A 181 8.86 2.96 6.94
C VAL A 181 9.35 2.76 5.51
N SER A 182 10.38 3.51 5.08
CA SER A 182 10.96 3.37 3.74
C SER A 182 11.58 1.99 3.49
N LYS A 183 12.27 1.42 4.48
CA LYS A 183 12.82 0.05 4.38
C LYS A 183 11.73 -1.01 4.27
N ILE A 184 10.65 -0.85 5.03
CA ILE A 184 9.50 -1.75 4.95
C ILE A 184 8.81 -1.61 3.59
N ASP A 185 8.58 -0.38 3.11
CA ASP A 185 7.99 -0.12 1.80
C ASP A 185 8.82 -0.77 0.68
N ALA A 186 10.15 -0.63 0.71
CA ALA A 186 11.05 -1.23 -0.26
C ALA A 186 10.99 -2.76 -0.23
N ALA A 187 10.93 -3.37 0.96
CA ALA A 187 10.86 -4.82 1.09
C ALA A 187 9.50 -5.38 0.64
N ILE A 188 8.40 -4.74 1.03
CA ILE A 188 7.06 -5.15 0.57
C ILE A 188 6.94 -5.01 -0.94
N SER A 189 7.55 -3.96 -1.53
CA SER A 189 7.56 -3.72 -2.98
C SER A 189 8.50 -4.64 -3.74
N SER A 190 9.42 -5.33 -3.06
CA SER A 190 10.33 -6.30 -3.70
C SER A 190 9.61 -7.54 -4.24
N MET A 191 8.38 -7.80 -3.78
CA MET A 191 7.47 -8.79 -4.35
C MET A 191 6.25 -8.07 -4.92
N THR A 192 6.18 -7.99 -6.24
CA THR A 192 5.06 -7.36 -6.95
C THR A 192 3.77 -8.18 -6.79
N ILE A 193 2.63 -7.55 -7.06
CA ILE A 193 1.33 -8.24 -7.09
C ILE A 193 1.34 -9.37 -8.12
N GLU A 194 2.00 -9.16 -9.26
CA GLU A 194 2.14 -10.15 -10.34
C GLU A 194 2.95 -11.36 -9.88
N GLU A 195 4.09 -11.14 -9.23
CA GLU A 195 4.91 -12.22 -8.67
C GLU A 195 4.16 -12.99 -7.59
N GLU A 196 3.47 -12.30 -6.69
CA GLU A 196 2.71 -12.92 -5.62
C GLU A 196 1.55 -13.76 -6.15
N ALA A 197 0.78 -13.23 -7.11
CA ALA A 197 -0.29 -13.97 -7.77
C ALA A 197 0.25 -15.20 -8.54
N SER A 198 1.41 -15.06 -9.21
CA SER A 198 2.07 -16.18 -9.90
C SER A 198 2.49 -17.29 -8.96
N ILE A 199 3.02 -16.94 -7.79
CA ILE A 199 3.43 -17.92 -6.77
C ILE A 199 2.21 -18.65 -6.20
N ILE A 200 1.11 -17.93 -5.92
CA ILE A 200 -0.14 -18.51 -5.47
C ILE A 200 -0.72 -19.45 -6.53
N GLU A 201 -0.75 -19.03 -7.81
CA GLU A 201 -1.20 -19.85 -8.94
C GLU A 201 -0.42 -21.17 -9.04
N GLN A 202 0.91 -21.10 -8.98
CA GLN A 202 1.77 -22.28 -9.01
C GLN A 202 1.51 -23.21 -7.85
N TYR A 203 1.38 -22.68 -6.64
CA TYR A 203 1.09 -23.48 -5.45
C TYR A 203 -0.27 -24.19 -5.54
N LEU A 204 -1.32 -23.47 -5.93
CA LEU A 204 -2.66 -24.02 -6.09
C LEU A 204 -2.71 -25.08 -7.20
N SER A 205 -2.03 -24.84 -8.33
CA SER A 205 -1.92 -25.84 -9.42
C SER A 205 -1.24 -27.12 -8.94
N LEU A 206 -0.16 -27.00 -8.16
CA LEU A 206 0.53 -28.17 -7.58
C LEU A 206 -0.34 -28.95 -6.62
N ILE A 207 -1.14 -28.27 -5.80
CA ILE A 207 -2.07 -28.93 -4.88
C ILE A 207 -3.14 -29.69 -5.67
N ASN A 208 -3.76 -29.03 -6.65
CA ASN A 208 -4.87 -29.62 -7.40
C ASN A 208 -4.41 -30.79 -8.30
N GLU A 209 -3.20 -30.74 -8.85
CA GLU A 209 -2.59 -31.89 -9.56
C GLU A 209 -2.39 -33.12 -8.66
N ARG A 210 -2.33 -32.93 -7.32
CA ARG A 210 -1.96 -33.97 -6.34
C ARG A 210 -3.11 -34.60 -5.59
N ILE A 211 -4.24 -33.93 -5.52
CA ILE A 211 -5.37 -34.40 -4.70
C ILE A 211 -5.99 -35.62 -5.37
N SER A 212 -5.46 -36.84 -4.98
CA SER A 212 -6.33 -37.97 -4.84
C SER A 212 -7.33 -37.66 -3.73
N PRO A 213 -8.64 -37.92 -3.91
CA PRO A 213 -9.68 -37.53 -2.92
C PRO A 213 -9.48 -38.15 -1.52
N GLU A 214 -8.53 -39.05 -1.36
CA GLU A 214 -8.26 -39.76 -0.09
C GLU A 214 -7.21 -39.08 0.81
N SER A 215 -6.46 -38.08 0.35
CA SER A 215 -5.36 -37.46 1.11
C SER A 215 -5.54 -35.96 1.40
N GLY A 216 -6.76 -35.55 1.72
CA GLY A 216 -7.04 -34.18 2.23
C GLY A 216 -6.26 -33.93 3.53
N SER A 217 -4.96 -33.61 3.40
CA SER A 217 -4.13 -33.24 4.54
C SER A 217 -4.60 -31.91 5.10
N GLU A 218 -4.82 -31.82 6.41
CA GLU A 218 -5.13 -30.57 7.13
C GLU A 218 -4.20 -29.41 6.74
N LYS A 219 -2.94 -29.72 6.38
CA LYS A 219 -1.96 -28.77 5.89
C LYS A 219 -2.35 -28.14 4.55
N VAL A 220 -2.91 -28.94 3.63
CA VAL A 220 -3.37 -28.48 2.31
C VAL A 220 -4.54 -27.52 2.47
N GLU A 221 -5.54 -27.88 3.28
CA GLU A 221 -6.68 -27.01 3.55
C GLU A 221 -6.27 -25.70 4.22
N ARG A 222 -5.34 -25.76 5.16
CA ARG A 222 -4.76 -24.56 5.78
C ARG A 222 -4.04 -23.69 4.74
N GLY A 223 -3.24 -24.29 3.86
CA GLY A 223 -2.56 -23.59 2.77
C GLY A 223 -3.54 -22.92 1.80
N LYS A 224 -4.62 -23.62 1.40
CA LYS A 224 -5.69 -23.05 0.56
C LYS A 224 -6.41 -21.90 1.25
N ALA A 225 -6.70 -22.02 2.54
CA ALA A 225 -7.34 -20.96 3.33
C ALA A 225 -6.46 -19.69 3.37
N LEU A 226 -5.15 -19.86 3.58
CA LEU A 226 -4.19 -18.75 3.56
C LEU A 226 -4.11 -18.12 2.16
N CYS A 227 -4.04 -18.92 1.10
CA CYS A 227 -4.06 -18.40 -0.26
C CYS A 227 -5.35 -17.62 -0.57
N ARG A 228 -6.51 -18.10 -0.10
CA ARG A 228 -7.81 -17.42 -0.26
C ARG A 228 -7.80 -16.05 0.45
N GLN A 229 -7.35 -16.01 1.70
CA GLN A 229 -7.25 -14.77 2.46
C GLN A 229 -6.30 -13.77 1.76
N ARG A 230 -5.15 -14.26 1.30
CA ARG A 230 -4.17 -13.42 0.64
C ARG A 230 -4.63 -12.93 -0.72
N LEU A 231 -5.28 -13.77 -1.51
CA LEU A 231 -5.84 -13.40 -2.81
C LEU A 231 -6.90 -12.30 -2.68
N ASN A 232 -7.73 -12.33 -1.64
CA ASN A 232 -8.68 -11.25 -1.35
C ASN A 232 -7.94 -9.92 -1.10
N SER A 233 -6.89 -9.93 -0.28
CA SER A 233 -6.07 -8.73 -0.03
C SER A 233 -5.36 -8.23 -1.30
N ILE A 234 -4.86 -9.13 -2.14
CA ILE A 234 -4.28 -8.80 -3.45
C ILE A 234 -5.33 -8.15 -4.35
N SER A 235 -6.53 -8.74 -4.43
CA SER A 235 -7.62 -8.24 -5.27
C SER A 235 -8.07 -6.83 -4.86
N GLU A 236 -8.15 -6.55 -3.56
CA GLU A 236 -8.48 -5.21 -3.05
C GLU A 236 -7.38 -4.19 -3.42
N LYS A 237 -6.12 -4.53 -3.19
CA LYS A 237 -4.99 -3.67 -3.58
C LYS A 237 -4.94 -3.45 -5.09
N TRP A 238 -5.13 -4.52 -5.86
CA TRP A 238 -5.16 -4.45 -7.31
C TRP A 238 -6.29 -3.57 -7.83
N ALA A 239 -7.47 -3.64 -7.25
CA ALA A 239 -8.60 -2.78 -7.64
C ALA A 239 -8.27 -1.27 -7.47
N SER A 240 -7.42 -0.90 -6.51
CA SER A 240 -6.93 0.48 -6.37
C SER A 240 -5.92 0.84 -7.44
N ILE A 241 -4.89 0.00 -7.62
CA ILE A 241 -3.84 0.20 -8.62
C ILE A 241 -4.42 0.20 -10.04
N ARG A 242 -5.39 -0.68 -10.32
CA ARG A 242 -6.09 -0.75 -11.60
C ARG A 242 -6.81 0.56 -11.93
N ARG A 243 -7.45 1.19 -10.95
CA ARG A 243 -8.07 2.52 -11.14
C ARG A 243 -7.05 3.59 -11.51
N GLU A 244 -5.91 3.61 -10.84
CA GLU A 244 -4.82 4.54 -11.16
C GLU A 244 -4.24 4.29 -12.56
N LYS A 245 -4.08 3.00 -12.94
CA LYS A 245 -3.63 2.62 -14.30
C LYS A 245 -4.65 3.03 -15.37
N ILE A 246 -5.96 2.89 -15.10
CA ILE A 246 -7.03 3.33 -16.02
C ILE A 246 -6.98 4.85 -16.19
N GLU A 247 -6.84 5.62 -15.11
CA GLU A 247 -6.72 7.08 -15.19
C GLU A 247 -5.49 7.49 -16.00
N LYS A 248 -4.35 6.84 -15.74
CA LYS A 248 -3.14 7.05 -16.54
C LYS A 248 -3.37 6.72 -18.01
N LEU A 249 -4.02 5.59 -18.32
CA LEU A 249 -4.35 5.16 -19.66
C LEU A 249 -5.19 6.20 -20.40
N MET A 250 -6.24 6.71 -19.79
CA MET A 250 -7.10 7.77 -20.36
C MET A 250 -6.29 9.03 -20.69
N ASN A 251 -5.39 9.46 -19.79
CA ASN A 251 -4.54 10.62 -20.02
C ASN A 251 -3.55 10.40 -21.19
N ILE A 252 -3.05 9.18 -21.36
CA ILE A 252 -2.14 8.83 -22.45
C ILE A 252 -2.92 8.73 -23.79
N GLU A 253 -4.13 8.19 -23.80
CA GLU A 253 -5.01 8.14 -24.98
C GLU A 253 -5.38 9.55 -25.47
N ILE A 254 -5.63 10.50 -24.56
CA ILE A 254 -5.83 11.91 -24.94
C ILE A 254 -4.57 12.46 -25.62
N ARG A 255 -3.37 12.19 -25.08
CA ARG A 255 -2.12 12.62 -25.72
C ARG A 255 -1.91 11.98 -27.10
N SER A 256 -2.27 10.70 -27.25
CA SER A 256 -2.24 10.02 -28.55
C SER A 256 -3.15 10.70 -29.57
N SER A 257 -4.39 11.01 -29.18
CA SER A 257 -5.35 11.73 -30.03
C SER A 257 -4.86 13.12 -30.40
N GLN A 258 -4.27 13.86 -29.46
CA GLN A 258 -3.67 15.17 -29.74
C GLN A 258 -2.52 15.06 -30.75
N THR A 259 -1.63 14.09 -30.59
CA THR A 259 -0.52 13.87 -31.52
C THR A 259 -1.03 13.49 -32.91
N LYS A 260 -2.09 12.69 -33.02
CA LYS A 260 -2.72 12.37 -34.31
C LYS A 260 -3.31 13.61 -34.98
N ASN A 261 -4.00 14.47 -34.23
CA ASN A 261 -4.51 15.73 -34.75
C ASN A 261 -3.35 16.67 -35.21
N GLU A 262 -2.23 16.72 -34.45
CA GLU A 262 -1.03 17.49 -34.84
C GLU A 262 -0.43 16.98 -36.16
N ILE A 263 -0.46 15.67 -36.40
CA ILE A 263 -0.03 15.06 -37.67
C ILE A 263 -0.96 15.47 -38.81
N GLU A 264 -2.28 15.36 -38.63
CA GLU A 264 -3.27 15.77 -39.62
C GLU A 264 -3.15 17.26 -39.96
N GLU A 265 -2.99 18.12 -38.96
CA GLU A 265 -2.76 19.55 -39.16
C GLU A 265 -1.48 19.81 -39.96
N LEU A 266 -0.39 19.10 -39.63
CA LEU A 266 0.88 19.24 -40.33
C LEU A 266 0.78 18.82 -41.82
N GLU A 267 0.03 17.75 -42.12
CA GLU A 267 -0.26 17.29 -43.47
C GLU A 267 -1.06 18.34 -44.26
N LEU A 268 -2.10 18.92 -43.65
CA LEU A 268 -2.90 19.99 -44.25
C LEU A 268 -2.04 21.23 -44.58
N ARG A 269 -1.21 21.67 -43.63
CA ARG A 269 -0.33 22.83 -43.82
C ARG A 269 0.72 22.61 -44.91
N PHE A 270 1.21 21.38 -45.03
CA PHE A 270 2.09 21.01 -46.14
C PHE A 270 1.35 21.01 -47.49
N ALA A 271 0.14 20.47 -47.51
CA ALA A 271 -0.69 20.39 -48.75
C ALA A 271 -1.07 21.78 -49.29
N VAL A 272 -1.29 22.78 -48.40
CA VAL A 272 -1.57 24.17 -48.85
C VAL A 272 -0.31 24.99 -49.12
N GLY A 273 0.88 24.39 -49.00
CA GLY A 273 2.16 25.04 -49.33
C GLY A 273 2.70 25.99 -48.26
N GLU A 274 2.20 25.93 -47.00
CA GLU A 274 2.73 26.71 -45.88
C GLU A 274 4.08 26.21 -45.36
N LEU A 275 4.44 24.97 -45.66
CA LEU A 275 5.65 24.34 -45.17
C LEU A 275 6.50 23.85 -46.35
N ASP A 276 7.82 24.04 -46.24
CA ASP A 276 8.76 23.40 -47.15
C ASP A 276 8.92 21.90 -46.82
N GLN A 277 9.35 21.12 -47.83
CA GLN A 277 9.52 19.67 -47.76
C GLN A 277 10.41 19.25 -46.56
N ARG A 278 11.50 19.95 -46.32
CA ARG A 278 12.48 19.59 -45.30
C ARG A 278 11.93 19.81 -43.90
N SER A 279 11.24 20.94 -43.68
CA SER A 279 10.57 21.25 -42.39
C SER A 279 9.41 20.30 -42.12
N TYR A 280 8.65 19.92 -43.15
CA TYR A 280 7.58 18.93 -43.05
C TYR A 280 8.13 17.57 -42.60
N GLU A 281 9.13 17.01 -43.31
CA GLU A 281 9.72 15.71 -43.02
C GLU A 281 10.31 15.66 -41.59
N TYR A 282 11.00 16.73 -41.18
CA TYR A 282 11.57 16.81 -39.83
C TYR A 282 10.49 16.75 -38.75
N LYS A 283 9.42 17.55 -38.87
CA LYS A 283 8.32 17.59 -37.89
C LYS A 283 7.51 16.31 -37.94
N MET A 284 7.22 15.76 -39.09
CA MET A 284 6.49 14.53 -39.29
C MET A 284 7.21 13.36 -38.59
N ASN A 285 8.51 13.20 -38.81
CA ASN A 285 9.29 12.17 -38.15
C ASN A 285 9.25 12.30 -36.61
N ALA A 286 9.36 13.54 -36.09
CA ALA A 286 9.30 13.77 -34.66
C ALA A 286 7.92 13.39 -34.05
N LEU A 287 6.82 13.72 -34.74
CA LEU A 287 5.47 13.37 -34.30
C LEU A 287 5.21 11.87 -34.40
N GLN A 288 5.69 11.21 -35.43
CA GLN A 288 5.56 9.75 -35.61
C GLN A 288 6.32 8.98 -34.51
N VAL A 289 7.53 9.42 -34.15
CA VAL A 289 8.28 8.83 -33.02
C VAL A 289 7.51 8.98 -31.74
N ARG A 290 7.02 10.20 -31.45
CA ARG A 290 6.21 10.48 -30.25
C ARG A 290 4.94 9.64 -30.19
N LEU A 291 4.23 9.50 -31.32
CA LEU A 291 3.02 8.68 -31.43
C LEU A 291 3.32 7.22 -31.12
N LYS A 292 4.39 6.68 -31.69
CA LYS A 292 4.82 5.30 -31.46
C LYS A 292 5.18 5.05 -29.97
N GLU A 293 5.87 5.99 -29.32
CA GLU A 293 6.19 5.90 -27.90
C GLU A 293 4.92 5.84 -27.05
N VAL A 294 3.96 6.72 -27.32
CA VAL A 294 2.68 6.79 -26.63
C VAL A 294 1.85 5.51 -26.83
N GLU A 295 1.77 5.00 -28.07
CA GLU A 295 1.05 3.75 -28.38
C GLU A 295 1.71 2.54 -27.71
N THR A 296 3.04 2.51 -27.62
CA THR A 296 3.76 1.47 -26.88
C THR A 296 3.46 1.53 -25.37
N GLU A 297 3.39 2.74 -24.77
CA GLU A 297 3.03 2.92 -23.38
C GLU A 297 1.59 2.44 -23.10
N ILE A 298 0.64 2.73 -24.01
CA ILE A 298 -0.74 2.24 -23.92
C ILE A 298 -0.78 0.71 -23.91
N SER A 299 -0.09 0.06 -24.88
CA SER A 299 -0.04 -1.40 -24.96
C SER A 299 0.52 -2.01 -23.68
N ASN A 300 1.67 -1.51 -23.21
CA ASN A 300 2.31 -2.03 -21.99
C ASN A 300 1.41 -1.94 -20.75
N ILE A 301 0.64 -0.85 -20.60
CA ILE A 301 -0.29 -0.70 -19.48
C ILE A 301 -1.43 -1.71 -19.59
N ARG A 302 -2.01 -1.88 -20.79
CA ARG A 302 -3.10 -2.85 -21.02
C ARG A 302 -2.62 -4.27 -20.78
N ASP A 303 -1.49 -4.66 -21.37
CA ASP A 303 -0.91 -6.00 -21.23
C ASP A 303 -0.65 -6.35 -19.76
N THR A 304 -0.09 -5.41 -18.99
CA THR A 304 0.10 -5.58 -17.55
C THR A 304 -1.21 -5.77 -16.80
N MET A 305 -2.25 -4.99 -17.17
CA MET A 305 -3.56 -5.11 -16.51
C MET A 305 -4.21 -6.45 -16.80
N ASP A 306 -4.19 -6.87 -18.06
CA ASP A 306 -4.79 -8.14 -18.51
C ASP A 306 -4.05 -9.35 -17.90
N GLU A 307 -2.73 -9.29 -17.76
CA GLU A 307 -1.95 -10.33 -17.11
C GLU A 307 -2.33 -10.52 -15.65
N VAL A 308 -2.40 -9.45 -14.87
CA VAL A 308 -2.77 -9.52 -13.44
C VAL A 308 -4.21 -9.95 -13.26
N ASP A 309 -5.15 -9.39 -14.03
CA ASP A 309 -6.56 -9.77 -14.00
C ASP A 309 -6.72 -11.28 -14.29
N THR A 310 -6.03 -11.79 -15.32
CA THR A 310 -6.05 -13.20 -15.71
C THR A 310 -5.49 -14.10 -14.60
N ARG A 311 -4.39 -13.73 -13.96
CA ARG A 311 -3.79 -14.51 -12.87
C ARG A 311 -4.69 -14.58 -11.63
N ILE A 312 -5.25 -13.44 -11.22
CA ILE A 312 -6.20 -13.37 -10.09
C ILE A 312 -7.42 -14.25 -10.36
N PHE A 313 -7.93 -14.18 -11.60
CA PHE A 313 -9.06 -15.02 -12.03
C PHE A 313 -8.72 -16.51 -11.94
N ARG A 314 -7.60 -16.94 -12.50
CA ARG A 314 -7.13 -18.35 -12.45
C ARG A 314 -6.94 -18.85 -11.01
N CYS A 315 -6.31 -18.04 -10.14
CA CYS A 315 -6.19 -18.39 -8.74
C CYS A 315 -7.55 -18.61 -8.08
N SER A 316 -8.54 -17.75 -8.43
CA SER A 316 -9.90 -17.87 -7.92
C SER A 316 -10.62 -19.14 -8.41
N GLU A 317 -10.39 -19.54 -9.65
CA GLU A 317 -10.92 -20.79 -10.22
C GLU A 317 -10.30 -22.01 -9.52
N LEU A 318 -8.97 -22.05 -9.41
CA LEU A 318 -8.27 -23.13 -8.70
C LEU A 318 -8.72 -23.30 -7.24
N LEU A 319 -9.18 -22.22 -6.59
CA LEU A 319 -9.76 -22.29 -5.25
C LEU A 319 -11.23 -22.74 -5.22
N ARG A 320 -11.96 -22.71 -6.36
CA ARG A 320 -13.37 -23.13 -6.49
C ARG A 320 -13.53 -24.59 -6.87
N GLU A 321 -12.59 -25.15 -7.64
CA GLU A 321 -12.67 -26.53 -8.15
C GLU A 321 -12.79 -27.58 -7.03
N ASP A 322 -12.55 -27.18 -5.77
CA ASP A 322 -12.59 -28.04 -4.58
C ASP A 322 -13.86 -27.83 -3.71
N SER A 323 -14.83 -27.02 -4.14
CA SER A 323 -16.07 -26.76 -3.40
C SER A 323 -17.23 -27.55 -3.98
#